data_7f602b59de7c23f0d8d3c189e913c5cd
#
_entry.id   7f602b59de7c23f0d8d3c189e913c5cd
#
_cell.length_a   1.000
_cell.length_b   1.000
_cell.length_c   1.000
_cell.angle_alpha   90.00
_cell.angle_beta   90.00
_cell.angle_gamma   90.00
#
_symmetry.space_group_name_H-M   'P 1'
#
loop_
_entity.id
_entity.type
_entity.pdbx_description
1 polymer ?
#
loop_
_entity_poly.entity_id
_entity_poly.type
_entity_poly.pdbx_seq_one_letter_code
_entity_poly.pdbx_strand_id
1 'polypeptide(L)'
;LNWWYAAPVSGLGFNDNSIDFTYAPGPALGAPATISFTPDFGMVAFENRTRTVAAGQPTTIDFFREPGTLRVWAEGDVPLNGRGGKEYFALPDPDLFTAWALRSVLADSGIAVLGGTRSTTDSLQNRAARQGTALAEVSSRPLKDWIFPVLNTSQNWYAEMLLKQLGRQFGGAGSWKAGLEVERRFLI
;
A
#
# COMPACT_ATOMS: atom_id res chain seq x y z
N LEU A 1 6.34 -4.26 9.78
CA LEU A 1 6.59 -2.84 9.57
C LEU A 1 5.39 -2.22 8.87
N ASN A 2 4.94 -1.05 9.34
CA ASN A 2 3.77 -0.36 8.81
C ASN A 2 4.16 0.90 7.99
N TRP A 3 5.46 1.16 7.88
CA TRP A 3 6.00 2.34 7.22
C TRP A 3 5.85 2.22 5.71
N TRP A 4 5.36 3.28 5.05
CA TRP A 4 5.16 3.34 3.60
C TRP A 4 6.44 3.01 2.80
N TYR A 5 7.61 3.45 3.28
CA TYR A 5 8.91 3.18 2.64
C TYR A 5 9.39 1.72 2.75
N ALA A 6 8.68 0.90 3.53
CA ALA A 6 8.90 -0.54 3.68
C ALA A 6 7.68 -1.35 3.19
N ALA A 7 6.81 -0.75 2.38
CA ALA A 7 5.64 -1.41 1.83
C ALA A 7 6.06 -2.62 0.99
N PRO A 8 5.42 -3.79 1.18
CA PRO A 8 5.69 -4.97 0.37
C PRO A 8 5.47 -4.72 -1.11
N VAL A 9 6.26 -5.40 -1.94
CA VAL A 9 6.14 -5.36 -3.40
C VAL A 9 5.76 -6.73 -3.96
N SER A 10 4.90 -6.75 -4.97
CA SER A 10 4.44 -7.95 -5.66
C SER A 10 4.41 -7.73 -7.17
N GLY A 11 3.91 -8.69 -7.93
CA GLY A 11 3.72 -8.57 -9.38
C GLY A 11 2.61 -7.60 -9.78
N LEU A 12 1.77 -7.21 -8.83
CA LEU A 12 0.68 -6.26 -8.97
C LEU A 12 0.72 -5.29 -7.79
N GLY A 13 0.49 -4.01 -8.04
CA GLY A 13 0.52 -3.01 -6.97
C GLY A 13 -0.33 -1.79 -7.32
N PHE A 14 -0.83 -1.14 -6.29
CA PHE A 14 -1.66 0.04 -6.37
C PHE A 14 -1.29 0.99 -5.22
N ASN A 15 -1.24 2.30 -5.48
CA ASN A 15 -1.03 3.36 -4.49
C ASN A 15 0.16 3.09 -3.55
N ASP A 16 1.33 2.70 -4.11
CA ASP A 16 2.56 2.35 -3.37
C ASP A 16 2.32 1.30 -2.25
N ASN A 17 1.25 0.52 -2.38
CA ASN A 17 0.76 -0.44 -1.40
C ASN A 17 0.52 0.17 0.00
N SER A 18 0.03 1.39 0.05
CA SER A 18 -0.25 2.14 1.28
C SER A 18 -1.63 2.81 1.27
N ILE A 19 -2.11 3.13 2.45
CA ILE A 19 -3.25 4.01 2.68
C ILE A 19 -2.79 5.24 3.45
N ASP A 20 -3.43 6.38 3.19
CA ASP A 20 -3.11 7.66 3.80
C ASP A 20 -4.12 7.97 4.90
N PHE A 21 -3.70 7.89 6.14
CA PHE A 21 -4.48 8.41 7.27
C PHE A 21 -4.33 9.91 7.37
N THR A 22 -5.45 10.58 7.64
CA THR A 22 -5.46 11.99 8.06
C THR A 22 -6.15 12.07 9.41
N TYR A 23 -5.55 12.78 10.35
CA TYR A 23 -6.12 12.95 11.68
C TYR A 23 -6.14 14.41 12.11
N ALA A 24 -7.12 14.75 12.95
CA ALA A 24 -7.26 16.05 13.59
C ALA A 24 -7.77 15.85 15.04
N PRO A 25 -7.64 16.84 15.92
CA PRO A 25 -8.29 16.79 17.22
C PRO A 25 -9.78 16.48 17.11
N GLY A 26 -10.32 15.75 18.06
CA GLY A 26 -11.76 15.55 18.19
C GLY A 26 -12.47 16.83 18.67
N PRO A 27 -13.80 16.83 18.75
CA PRO A 27 -14.61 18.02 19.00
C PRO A 27 -14.49 18.53 20.44
N ALA A 28 -14.01 17.73 21.40
CA ALA A 28 -13.90 18.09 22.80
C ALA A 28 -12.82 17.28 23.53
N LEU A 29 -12.43 17.74 24.71
CA LEU A 29 -11.54 16.98 25.60
C LEU A 29 -12.13 15.60 25.91
N GLY A 30 -11.30 14.56 25.82
CA GLY A 30 -11.66 13.16 26.02
C GLY A 30 -12.32 12.50 24.83
N ALA A 31 -12.81 13.25 23.83
CA ALA A 31 -13.35 12.68 22.59
C ALA A 31 -12.21 12.04 21.76
N PRO A 32 -12.51 10.96 20.99
CA PRO A 32 -11.56 10.44 20.02
C PRO A 32 -11.15 11.51 19.00
N ALA A 33 -9.92 11.44 18.49
CA ALA A 33 -9.50 12.24 17.35
C ALA A 33 -10.38 11.95 16.13
N THR A 34 -10.58 12.93 15.26
CA THR A 34 -11.21 12.71 13.96
C THR A 34 -10.19 12.08 13.04
N ILE A 35 -10.45 10.87 12.54
CA ILE A 35 -9.56 10.14 11.65
C ILE A 35 -10.31 9.70 10.41
N SER A 36 -9.69 9.89 9.26
CA SER A 36 -10.13 9.35 7.97
C SER A 36 -8.93 8.73 7.25
N PHE A 37 -9.18 7.86 6.27
CA PHE A 37 -8.12 7.32 5.43
C PHE A 37 -8.58 7.13 3.99
N THR A 38 -7.63 7.15 3.08
CA THR A 38 -7.87 6.99 1.64
C THR A 38 -6.71 6.22 0.99
N PRO A 39 -6.99 5.35 -0.01
CA PRO A 39 -8.33 4.94 -0.42
C PRO A 39 -8.98 3.99 0.61
N ASP A 40 -10.28 4.05 0.74
CA ASP A 40 -11.07 3.12 1.54
C ASP A 40 -11.94 2.26 0.61
N PHE A 41 -11.61 0.99 0.51
CA PHE A 41 -12.36 -0.01 -0.27
C PHE A 41 -13.16 -0.96 0.64
N GLY A 42 -13.30 -0.64 1.93
CA GLY A 42 -13.98 -1.48 2.91
C GLY A 42 -13.21 -2.75 3.32
N MET A 43 -11.91 -2.84 2.99
CA MET A 43 -11.08 -4.00 3.32
C MET A 43 -10.36 -3.88 4.67
N VAL A 44 -10.15 -2.66 5.16
CA VAL A 44 -9.45 -2.37 6.40
C VAL A 44 -10.45 -2.25 7.54
N ALA A 45 -10.29 -3.09 8.57
CA ALA A 45 -11.04 -2.97 9.81
C ALA A 45 -10.31 -1.98 10.74
N PHE A 46 -10.78 -0.72 10.77
CA PHE A 46 -10.15 0.34 11.53
C PHE A 46 -10.84 0.56 12.88
N GLU A 47 -10.03 0.68 13.96
CA GLU A 47 -10.48 1.00 15.30
C GLU A 47 -9.77 2.28 15.80
N ASN A 48 -10.55 3.26 16.24
CA ASN A 48 -10.04 4.52 16.79
C ASN A 48 -10.02 4.44 18.33
N ARG A 49 -8.82 4.34 18.92
CA ARG A 49 -8.56 4.32 20.37
C ARG A 49 -7.89 5.60 20.86
N THR A 50 -7.88 6.65 20.03
CA THR A 50 -7.23 7.92 20.36
C THR A 50 -8.04 8.76 21.34
N ARG A 51 -7.40 9.78 21.89
CA ARG A 51 -8.04 10.71 22.80
C ARG A 51 -7.58 12.15 22.52
N THR A 52 -8.52 13.08 22.52
CA THR A 52 -8.24 14.51 22.48
C THR A 52 -7.90 15.02 23.88
N VAL A 53 -6.72 15.62 24.03
CA VAL A 53 -6.21 16.13 25.29
C VAL A 53 -6.16 17.67 25.32
N ALA A 54 -5.83 18.24 26.49
CA ALA A 54 -5.76 19.69 26.68
C ALA A 54 -4.76 20.33 25.71
N ALA A 55 -5.02 21.58 25.33
CA ALA A 55 -4.13 22.38 24.51
C ALA A 55 -2.71 22.46 25.12
N GLY A 56 -1.68 22.39 24.28
CA GLY A 56 -0.28 22.43 24.69
C GLY A 56 0.32 21.09 25.13
N GLN A 57 -0.47 20.04 25.22
CA GLN A 57 0.06 18.68 25.41
C GLN A 57 0.73 18.16 24.13
N PRO A 58 1.69 17.21 24.21
CA PRO A 58 2.31 16.60 23.03
C PRO A 58 1.31 15.76 22.25
N THR A 59 1.50 15.71 20.93
CA THR A 59 0.84 14.72 20.06
C THR A 59 1.58 13.40 20.19
N THR A 60 0.88 12.33 20.58
CA THR A 60 1.44 10.97 20.75
C THR A 60 0.70 9.92 19.93
N ILE A 61 -0.19 10.34 19.01
CA ILE A 61 -0.92 9.42 18.15
C ILE A 61 0.04 8.58 17.31
N ASP A 62 -0.24 7.28 17.24
CA ASP A 62 0.46 6.35 16.36
C ASP A 62 -0.54 5.32 15.79
N PHE A 63 -0.15 4.65 14.70
CA PHE A 63 -0.98 3.71 13.98
C PHE A 63 -0.36 2.32 13.99
N PHE A 64 -1.17 1.32 14.25
CA PHE A 64 -0.76 -0.06 14.45
C PHE A 64 -1.58 -1.02 13.60
N ARG A 65 -1.02 -2.18 13.33
CA ARG A 65 -1.71 -3.29 12.66
C ARG A 65 -1.40 -4.61 13.36
N GLU A 66 -2.43 -5.44 13.49
CA GLU A 66 -2.25 -6.82 13.89
C GLU A 66 -1.49 -7.59 12.80
N PRO A 67 -0.35 -8.23 13.11
CA PRO A 67 0.46 -8.93 12.12
C PRO A 67 -0.33 -9.94 11.29
N GLY A 68 -0.15 -9.91 9.96
CA GLY A 68 -0.82 -10.82 9.03
C GLY A 68 -2.30 -10.52 8.78
N THR A 69 -2.83 -9.42 9.30
CA THR A 69 -4.24 -9.03 9.14
C THR A 69 -4.39 -7.63 8.56
N LEU A 70 -5.64 -7.23 8.29
CA LEU A 70 -6.04 -5.88 7.91
C LEU A 70 -6.77 -5.15 9.06
N ARG A 71 -6.57 -5.62 10.30
CA ARG A 71 -7.05 -4.93 11.50
C ARG A 71 -6.05 -3.87 11.91
N VAL A 72 -6.45 -2.61 11.78
CA VAL A 72 -5.63 -1.43 12.05
C VAL A 72 -6.27 -0.63 13.16
N TRP A 73 -5.48 -0.07 14.05
CA TRP A 73 -5.97 0.87 15.06
C TRP A 73 -5.03 2.06 15.20
N ALA A 74 -5.59 3.17 15.65
CA ALA A 74 -4.83 4.32 16.09
C ALA A 74 -5.02 4.49 17.60
N GLU A 75 -3.94 4.80 18.32
CA GLU A 75 -3.99 5.10 19.75
C GLU A 75 -3.06 6.26 20.09
N GLY A 76 -3.27 6.87 21.24
CA GLY A 76 -2.50 8.01 21.73
C GLY A 76 -3.33 9.28 21.79
N ASP A 77 -2.64 10.38 22.06
CA ASP A 77 -3.24 11.67 22.38
C ASP A 77 -3.05 12.69 21.25
N VAL A 78 -4.09 13.48 20.99
CA VAL A 78 -4.04 14.63 20.06
C VAL A 78 -4.51 15.87 20.82
N PRO A 79 -3.67 16.92 20.98
CA PRO A 79 -4.07 18.11 21.73
C PRO A 79 -5.15 18.90 20.98
N LEU A 80 -6.08 19.51 21.72
CA LEU A 80 -7.25 20.23 21.18
C LEU A 80 -6.85 21.37 20.22
N ASN A 81 -5.68 21.97 20.42
CA ASN A 81 -5.13 22.98 19.53
C ASN A 81 -4.11 22.41 18.51
N GLY A 82 -4.02 21.09 18.39
CA GLY A 82 -3.14 20.43 17.43
C GLY A 82 -3.56 20.69 15.98
N ARG A 83 -2.58 20.76 15.09
CA ARG A 83 -2.83 20.96 13.65
C ARG A 83 -3.31 19.70 12.94
N GLY A 84 -3.34 18.56 13.66
CA GLY A 84 -3.52 17.27 13.01
C GLY A 84 -2.30 16.84 12.21
N GLY A 85 -2.45 15.80 11.41
CA GLY A 85 -1.35 15.27 10.61
C GLY A 85 -1.80 14.23 9.59
N LYS A 86 -0.81 13.66 8.91
CA LYS A 86 -0.96 12.54 7.99
C LYS A 86 0.00 11.42 8.37
N GLU A 87 -0.43 10.19 8.14
CA GLU A 87 0.39 9.01 8.25
C GLU A 87 0.19 8.12 7.03
N TYR A 88 1.29 7.67 6.43
CA TYR A 88 1.29 6.78 5.26
C TYR A 88 1.53 5.36 5.74
N PHE A 89 0.55 4.52 5.59
CA PHE A 89 0.47 3.22 6.24
C PHE A 89 0.49 2.07 5.24
N ALA A 90 1.55 1.26 5.26
CA ALA A 90 1.72 0.13 4.36
C ALA A 90 0.77 -1.03 4.67
N LEU A 91 0.18 -1.61 3.62
CA LEU A 91 -0.65 -2.81 3.71
C LEU A 91 0.17 -4.09 3.47
N PRO A 92 -0.25 -5.25 4.00
CA PRO A 92 0.56 -6.47 3.95
C PRO A 92 0.52 -7.18 2.59
N ASP A 93 -0.52 -6.98 1.78
CA ASP A 93 -0.79 -7.74 0.56
C ASP A 93 -1.10 -6.79 -0.62
N PRO A 94 -0.10 -6.46 -1.46
CA PRO A 94 -0.27 -5.56 -2.60
C PRO A 94 -1.26 -6.09 -3.64
N ASP A 95 -1.24 -7.40 -3.89
CA ASP A 95 -2.10 -8.04 -4.88
C ASP A 95 -3.57 -7.96 -4.45
N LEU A 96 -3.84 -8.22 -3.16
CA LEU A 96 -5.17 -8.11 -2.58
C LEU A 96 -5.66 -6.66 -2.61
N PHE A 97 -4.81 -5.71 -2.25
CA PHE A 97 -5.16 -4.28 -2.26
C PHE A 97 -5.52 -3.81 -3.68
N THR A 98 -4.71 -4.18 -4.68
CA THR A 98 -5.00 -3.87 -6.08
C THR A 98 -6.30 -4.53 -6.56
N ALA A 99 -6.57 -5.76 -6.16
CA ALA A 99 -7.81 -6.45 -6.52
C ALA A 99 -9.06 -5.77 -5.91
N TRP A 100 -8.96 -5.25 -4.69
CA TRP A 100 -10.03 -4.44 -4.07
C TRP A 100 -10.21 -3.10 -4.77
N ALA A 101 -9.12 -2.43 -5.17
CA ALA A 101 -9.19 -1.20 -5.95
C ALA A 101 -9.91 -1.42 -7.28
N LEU A 102 -9.54 -2.47 -8.03
CA LEU A 102 -10.21 -2.84 -9.27
C LEU A 102 -11.70 -3.14 -9.06
N ARG A 103 -12.04 -3.91 -8.00
CA ARG A 103 -13.43 -4.20 -7.65
C ARG A 103 -14.24 -2.93 -7.41
N SER A 104 -13.67 -1.96 -6.69
CA SER A 104 -14.33 -0.67 -6.42
C SER A 104 -14.59 0.09 -7.71
N VAL A 105 -13.59 0.23 -8.58
CA VAL A 105 -13.74 0.92 -9.87
C VAL A 105 -14.78 0.25 -10.78
N LEU A 106 -14.82 -1.08 -10.80
CA LEU A 106 -15.83 -1.82 -11.54
C LEU A 106 -17.23 -1.55 -10.99
N ALA A 107 -17.39 -1.56 -9.66
CA ALA A 107 -18.67 -1.25 -9.02
C ALA A 107 -19.15 0.18 -9.32
N ASP A 108 -18.25 1.16 -9.25
CA ASP A 108 -18.52 2.56 -9.58
C ASP A 108 -18.91 2.74 -11.07
N SER A 109 -18.43 1.83 -11.92
CA SER A 109 -18.78 1.76 -13.34
C SER A 109 -20.04 0.93 -13.63
N GLY A 110 -20.75 0.49 -12.60
CA GLY A 110 -21.99 -0.31 -12.73
C GLY A 110 -21.76 -1.80 -13.00
N ILE A 111 -20.52 -2.29 -12.88
CA ILE A 111 -20.17 -3.71 -13.10
C ILE A 111 -20.13 -4.43 -11.74
N ALA A 112 -21.11 -5.31 -11.49
CA ALA A 112 -21.16 -6.10 -10.27
C ALA A 112 -20.19 -7.29 -10.32
N VAL A 113 -19.26 -7.35 -9.36
CA VAL A 113 -18.39 -8.51 -9.13
C VAL A 113 -19.03 -9.40 -8.07
N LEU A 114 -19.62 -10.52 -8.47
CA LEU A 114 -20.36 -11.42 -7.58
C LEU A 114 -19.45 -12.33 -6.72
N GLY A 115 -18.22 -12.58 -7.17
CA GLY A 115 -17.23 -13.38 -6.45
C GLY A 115 -16.52 -12.65 -5.33
N GLY A 116 -15.83 -13.39 -4.44
CA GLY A 116 -14.94 -12.83 -3.44
C GLY A 116 -13.65 -12.27 -4.06
N THR A 117 -13.05 -11.29 -3.37
CA THR A 117 -11.73 -10.73 -3.72
C THR A 117 -10.65 -11.46 -2.94
N ARG A 118 -9.62 -11.95 -3.63
CA ARG A 118 -8.51 -12.69 -3.02
C ARG A 118 -7.22 -12.48 -3.80
N SER A 119 -6.09 -12.64 -3.14
CA SER A 119 -4.77 -12.81 -3.76
C SER A 119 -4.38 -14.28 -3.82
N THR A 120 -3.41 -14.61 -4.65
CA THR A 120 -2.82 -15.94 -4.72
C THR A 120 -1.35 -15.90 -5.11
N THR A 121 -0.53 -16.68 -4.42
CA THR A 121 0.86 -16.95 -4.78
C THR A 121 1.03 -18.28 -5.52
N ASP A 122 -0.06 -18.99 -5.80
CA ASP A 122 -0.05 -20.27 -6.53
C ASP A 122 0.38 -20.05 -7.99
N SER A 123 1.55 -20.57 -8.33
CA SER A 123 2.14 -20.45 -9.67
C SER A 123 1.32 -21.14 -10.76
N LEU A 124 0.56 -22.18 -10.43
CA LEU A 124 -0.31 -22.88 -11.39
C LEU A 124 -1.53 -22.04 -11.73
N GLN A 125 -2.18 -21.44 -10.70
CA GLN A 125 -3.29 -20.51 -10.91
C GLN A 125 -2.84 -19.29 -11.72
N ASN A 126 -1.69 -18.70 -11.40
CA ASN A 126 -1.14 -17.56 -12.12
C ASN A 126 -0.78 -17.92 -13.58
N ARG A 127 -0.30 -19.14 -13.83
CA ARG A 127 -0.03 -19.61 -15.19
C ARG A 127 -1.32 -19.82 -15.98
N ALA A 128 -2.33 -20.43 -15.37
CA ALA A 128 -3.65 -20.63 -15.99
C ALA A 128 -4.31 -19.28 -16.35
N ALA A 129 -4.23 -18.29 -15.45
CA ALA A 129 -4.77 -16.96 -15.70
C ALA A 129 -4.11 -16.27 -16.93
N ARG A 130 -2.81 -16.48 -17.14
CA ARG A 130 -2.08 -15.94 -18.31
C ARG A 130 -2.48 -16.58 -19.65
N GLN A 131 -3.11 -17.75 -19.63
CA GLN A 131 -3.62 -18.41 -20.84
C GLN A 131 -5.06 -17.98 -21.18
N GLY A 132 -5.70 -17.20 -20.30
CA GLY A 132 -7.02 -16.64 -20.55
C GLY A 132 -6.99 -15.49 -21.56
N THR A 133 -8.17 -15.08 -22.01
CA THR A 133 -8.33 -13.92 -22.89
C THR A 133 -8.03 -12.65 -22.12
N ALA A 134 -7.11 -11.81 -22.61
CA ALA A 134 -6.88 -10.49 -22.04
C ALA A 134 -8.12 -9.60 -22.29
N LEU A 135 -8.72 -9.09 -21.22
CA LEU A 135 -9.87 -8.19 -21.30
C LEU A 135 -9.46 -6.73 -21.47
N ALA A 136 -8.31 -6.37 -20.92
CA ALA A 136 -7.72 -5.04 -21.04
C ALA A 136 -6.20 -5.13 -20.88
N GLU A 137 -5.49 -4.17 -21.47
CA GLU A 137 -4.05 -4.02 -21.35
C GLU A 137 -3.71 -2.56 -21.07
N VAL A 138 -2.79 -2.33 -20.14
CA VAL A 138 -2.28 -1.00 -19.83
C VAL A 138 -0.76 -1.04 -19.93
N SER A 139 -0.21 -0.24 -20.83
CA SER A 139 1.25 -0.07 -20.94
C SER A 139 1.75 0.97 -19.95
N SER A 140 2.86 0.67 -19.29
CA SER A 140 3.53 1.62 -18.42
C SER A 140 4.14 2.78 -19.21
N ARG A 141 4.44 3.88 -18.52
CA ARG A 141 5.30 4.94 -19.07
C ARG A 141 6.70 4.40 -19.35
N PRO A 142 7.50 5.07 -20.21
CA PRO A 142 8.89 4.72 -20.43
C PRO A 142 9.68 4.65 -19.10
N LEU A 143 10.66 3.74 -19.02
CA LEU A 143 11.48 3.52 -17.82
C LEU A 143 12.13 4.82 -17.30
N LYS A 144 12.57 5.71 -18.19
CA LYS A 144 13.16 6.99 -17.81
C LYS A 144 12.25 7.85 -16.91
N ASP A 145 10.92 7.72 -17.07
CA ASP A 145 9.95 8.49 -16.26
C ASP A 145 9.81 7.90 -14.84
N TRP A 146 10.18 6.63 -14.67
CA TRP A 146 10.19 5.94 -13.36
C TRP A 146 11.48 6.16 -12.59
N ILE A 147 12.60 6.42 -13.28
CA ILE A 147 13.89 6.67 -12.63
C ILE A 147 13.85 7.98 -11.82
N PHE A 148 13.15 9.00 -12.32
CA PHE A 148 13.09 10.29 -11.62
C PHE A 148 12.54 10.19 -10.19
N PRO A 149 11.34 9.62 -9.92
CA PRO A 149 10.87 9.45 -8.54
C PRO A 149 11.76 8.54 -7.70
N VAL A 150 12.41 7.52 -8.28
CA VAL A 150 13.36 6.66 -7.53
C VAL A 150 14.52 7.49 -7.00
N LEU A 151 15.12 8.33 -7.83
CA LEU A 151 16.32 9.08 -7.48
C LEU A 151 16.02 10.38 -6.72
N ASN A 152 14.95 11.07 -7.07
CA ASN A 152 14.65 12.41 -6.54
C ASN A 152 13.83 12.40 -5.25
N THR A 153 12.87 11.48 -5.12
CA THR A 153 12.00 11.34 -3.94
C THR A 153 12.33 10.10 -3.10
N SER A 154 13.40 9.38 -3.45
CA SER A 154 13.84 8.16 -2.76
C SER A 154 12.72 7.10 -2.66
N GLN A 155 12.01 6.88 -3.78
CA GLN A 155 10.86 5.98 -3.82
C GLN A 155 11.32 4.51 -3.82
N ASN A 156 11.38 3.92 -2.63
CA ASN A 156 11.85 2.55 -2.41
C ASN A 156 10.98 1.51 -3.12
N TRP A 157 9.68 1.69 -3.10
CA TRP A 157 8.73 0.76 -3.69
C TRP A 157 9.00 0.57 -5.20
N TYR A 158 9.25 1.67 -5.94
CA TYR A 158 9.65 1.61 -7.35
C TYR A 158 11.01 0.97 -7.56
N ALA A 159 11.99 1.29 -6.71
CA ALA A 159 13.32 0.70 -6.80
C ALA A 159 13.26 -0.83 -6.65
N GLU A 160 12.52 -1.33 -5.69
CA GLU A 160 12.33 -2.76 -5.48
C GLU A 160 11.57 -3.45 -6.62
N MET A 161 10.52 -2.79 -7.16
CA MET A 161 9.80 -3.29 -8.33
C MET A 161 10.71 -3.39 -9.54
N LEU A 162 11.53 -2.37 -9.80
CA LEU A 162 12.51 -2.39 -10.91
C LEU A 162 13.54 -3.49 -10.73
N LEU A 163 14.07 -3.69 -9.51
CA LEU A 163 15.02 -4.76 -9.23
C LEU A 163 14.42 -6.15 -9.51
N LYS A 164 13.18 -6.39 -9.06
CA LYS A 164 12.46 -7.64 -9.36
C LYS A 164 12.17 -7.80 -10.84
N GLN A 165 11.87 -6.70 -11.55
CA GLN A 165 11.66 -6.71 -13.00
C GLN A 165 12.95 -7.06 -13.75
N LEU A 166 14.12 -6.54 -13.34
CA LEU A 166 15.43 -6.95 -13.85
C LEU A 166 15.64 -8.45 -13.67
N GLY A 167 15.38 -8.96 -12.46
CA GLY A 167 15.43 -10.39 -12.18
C GLY A 167 14.51 -11.21 -13.08
N ARG A 168 13.29 -10.74 -13.31
CA ARG A 168 12.31 -11.42 -14.19
C ARG A 168 12.77 -11.44 -15.63
N GLN A 169 13.28 -10.32 -16.15
CA GLN A 169 13.65 -10.14 -17.55
C GLN A 169 14.97 -10.86 -17.91
N PHE A 170 15.97 -10.79 -17.06
CA PHE A 170 17.34 -11.21 -17.36
C PHE A 170 17.89 -12.29 -16.42
N GLY A 171 17.22 -12.56 -15.29
CA GLY A 171 17.63 -13.54 -14.29
C GLY A 171 16.69 -14.74 -14.17
N GLY A 172 15.62 -14.82 -14.97
CA GLY A 172 14.69 -15.95 -15.02
C GLY A 172 13.61 -15.94 -13.91
N ALA A 173 13.69 -15.07 -12.90
CA ALA A 173 12.73 -14.98 -11.82
C ALA A 173 12.55 -13.54 -11.33
N GLY A 174 11.30 -13.12 -11.04
CA GLY A 174 10.99 -11.81 -10.44
C GLY A 174 11.25 -11.80 -8.94
N SER A 175 12.49 -12.00 -8.53
CA SER A 175 12.91 -12.04 -7.13
C SER A 175 14.08 -11.11 -6.86
N TRP A 176 14.25 -10.70 -5.60
CA TRP A 176 15.42 -9.92 -5.19
C TRP A 176 16.74 -10.63 -5.52
N LYS A 177 16.83 -11.92 -5.23
CA LYS A 177 18.03 -12.72 -5.54
C LYS A 177 18.39 -12.64 -7.02
N ALA A 178 17.43 -12.86 -7.91
CA ALA A 178 17.68 -12.81 -9.36
C ALA A 178 18.00 -11.39 -9.84
N GLY A 179 17.33 -10.37 -9.30
CA GLY A 179 17.61 -8.97 -9.61
C GLY A 179 19.00 -8.54 -9.19
N LEU A 180 19.40 -8.82 -7.96
CA LEU A 180 20.74 -8.52 -7.43
C LEU A 180 21.84 -9.27 -8.21
N GLU A 181 21.59 -10.50 -8.66
CA GLU A 181 22.55 -11.23 -9.49
C GLU A 181 22.71 -10.60 -10.88
N VAL A 182 21.65 -10.06 -11.46
CA VAL A 182 21.72 -9.30 -12.72
C VAL A 182 22.50 -8.00 -12.53
N GLU A 183 22.21 -7.26 -11.46
CA GLU A 183 22.90 -6.03 -11.10
C GLU A 183 24.42 -6.29 -10.87
N ARG A 184 24.74 -7.33 -10.10
CA ARG A 184 26.13 -7.73 -9.85
C ARG A 184 26.90 -8.00 -11.14
N ARG A 185 26.29 -8.71 -12.11
CA ARG A 185 26.92 -8.99 -13.41
C ARG A 185 27.10 -7.74 -14.27
N PHE A 186 26.30 -6.72 -14.07
CA PHE A 186 26.43 -5.43 -14.75
C PHE A 186 27.57 -4.58 -14.19
N LEU A 187 27.81 -4.66 -12.86
CA LEU A 187 28.82 -3.84 -12.16
C LEU A 187 30.24 -4.43 -12.18
N ILE A 188 30.43 -5.69 -12.55
CA ILE A 188 31.71 -6.39 -12.63
C ILE A 188 32.13 -6.60 -14.09
#